data_f9f5e098bef76109c45cf2b0caf1fdb1
#
_entry.id   f9f5e098bef76109c45cf2b0caf1fdb1
#
_cell.length_a   1.000
_cell.length_b   1.000
_cell.length_c   1.000
_cell.angle_alpha   90.00
_cell.angle_beta   90.00
_cell.angle_gamma   90.00
#
_symmetry.space_group_name_H-M   'P 1'
#
loop_
_entity.id
_entity.type
_entity.pdbx_description
1 polymer ?
#
loop_
_entity_poly.entity_id
_entity_poly.type
_entity_poly.pdbx_seq_one_letter_code
_entity_poly.pdbx_strand_id
1 'polypeptide(L)'
;VRGPPVKSEALRRFLQSFDRISSRGWVPTQRSGSTGIGYTLESLLRIPENNSPVGDFLGMELKAHRCDDLSGGGSKRMNFFLKEPTWTDGLSHRERIPTYGYVDDNGRVALYSTVTSTENSHGLRLAVNSHDERVEIMY
;
A
#
# COMPACT_ATOMS: atom_id res chain seq x y z
N VAL A 1 13.34 3.98 27.20
CA VAL A 1 12.16 4.58 26.52
C VAL A 1 12.68 5.10 25.19
N ARG A 2 12.36 4.44 24.08
CA ARG A 2 12.69 4.96 22.74
C ARG A 2 11.72 6.10 22.44
N GLY A 3 12.27 7.26 22.08
CA GLY A 3 11.47 8.35 21.53
C GLY A 3 10.72 7.93 20.27
N PRO A 4 9.69 8.70 19.83
CA PRO A 4 8.98 8.41 18.58
C PRO A 4 10.00 8.33 17.43
N PRO A 5 9.77 7.43 16.45
CA PRO A 5 10.68 7.29 15.31
C PRO A 5 10.84 8.65 14.63
N VAL A 6 12.06 9.04 14.38
CA VAL A 6 12.36 10.26 13.62
C VAL A 6 11.82 10.04 12.20
N LYS A 7 10.82 10.83 11.81
CA LYS A 7 10.28 10.79 10.45
C LYS A 7 11.42 11.00 9.46
N SER A 8 11.51 10.15 8.45
CA SER A 8 12.52 10.29 7.42
C SER A 8 12.48 11.69 6.80
N GLU A 9 13.62 12.19 6.30
CA GLU A 9 13.68 13.50 5.63
C GLU A 9 12.70 13.58 4.45
N ALA A 10 12.54 12.49 3.73
CA ALA A 10 11.58 12.37 2.63
C ALA A 10 10.13 12.59 3.10
N LEU A 11 9.72 11.94 4.20
CA LEU A 11 8.39 12.09 4.77
C LEU A 11 8.17 13.54 5.27
N ARG A 12 9.17 14.15 5.90
CA ARG A 12 9.08 15.54 6.36
C ARG A 12 8.86 16.50 5.20
N ARG A 13 9.63 16.34 4.12
CA ARG A 13 9.48 17.16 2.89
C ARG A 13 8.12 16.95 2.22
N PHE A 14 7.66 15.70 2.17
CA PHE A 14 6.33 15.40 1.67
C PHE A 14 5.25 16.13 2.47
N LEU A 15 5.25 16.00 3.80
CA LEU A 15 4.26 16.65 4.66
C LEU A 15 4.26 18.16 4.50
N GLN A 16 5.42 18.80 4.46
CA GLN A 16 5.53 20.26 4.21
C GLN A 16 4.94 20.69 2.86
N SER A 17 5.17 19.88 1.82
CA SER A 17 4.62 20.16 0.48
C SER A 17 3.12 19.90 0.45
N PHE A 18 2.68 18.84 1.09
CA PHE A 18 1.27 18.49 1.19
C PHE A 18 0.46 19.53 1.97
N ASP A 19 0.99 20.06 3.07
CA ASP A 19 0.36 21.14 3.85
C ASP A 19 0.10 22.39 2.99
N ARG A 20 1.06 22.75 2.12
CA ARG A 20 0.88 23.86 1.17
C ARG A 20 -0.20 23.57 0.12
N ILE A 21 -0.36 22.31 -0.27
CA ILE A 21 -1.40 21.90 -1.24
C ILE A 21 -2.76 21.92 -0.53
N SER A 22 -2.87 21.31 0.64
CA SER A 22 -4.11 21.22 1.41
C SER A 22 -4.64 22.60 1.84
N SER A 23 -3.75 23.55 2.12
CA SER A 23 -4.13 24.94 2.46
C SER A 23 -4.81 25.70 1.31
N ARG A 24 -4.75 25.19 0.08
CA ARG A 24 -5.47 25.77 -1.08
C ARG A 24 -6.96 25.39 -1.09
N GLY A 25 -7.40 24.48 -0.23
CA GLY A 25 -8.74 23.93 -0.25
C GLY A 25 -8.99 23.03 -1.46
N TRP A 26 -10.16 23.15 -2.07
CA TRP A 26 -10.54 22.34 -3.22
C TRP A 26 -9.77 22.75 -4.48
N VAL A 27 -9.11 21.79 -5.11
CA VAL A 27 -8.33 21.98 -6.33
C VAL A 27 -9.00 21.22 -7.47
N PRO A 28 -9.19 21.85 -8.65
CA PRO A 28 -9.72 21.14 -9.82
C PRO A 28 -8.78 19.99 -10.23
N THR A 29 -9.38 18.85 -10.62
CA THR A 29 -8.59 17.77 -11.19
C THR A 29 -7.96 18.19 -12.51
N GLN A 30 -6.69 17.84 -12.71
CA GLN A 30 -5.93 18.18 -13.92
C GLN A 30 -6.05 17.13 -15.02
N ARG A 31 -6.67 15.97 -14.71
CA ARG A 31 -6.92 14.89 -15.66
C ARG A 31 -8.26 14.23 -15.35
N SER A 32 -9.05 13.93 -16.36
CA SER A 32 -10.28 13.17 -16.22
C SER A 32 -10.02 11.68 -15.95
N GLY A 33 -11.03 10.98 -15.42
CA GLY A 33 -11.00 9.54 -15.20
C GLY A 33 -10.40 9.13 -13.86
N SER A 34 -10.20 7.83 -13.69
CA SER A 34 -9.78 7.20 -12.41
C SER A 34 -8.38 7.58 -11.96
N THR A 35 -7.49 7.92 -12.88
CA THR A 35 -6.10 8.34 -12.59
C THR A 35 -5.97 9.82 -12.25
N GLY A 36 -7.06 10.61 -12.42
CA GLY A 36 -7.02 12.06 -12.29
C GLY A 36 -6.55 12.56 -10.92
N ILE A 37 -6.91 11.87 -9.85
CA ILE A 37 -6.55 12.28 -8.48
C ILE A 37 -5.07 12.09 -8.23
N GLY A 38 -4.51 10.92 -8.57
CA GLY A 38 -3.07 10.64 -8.46
C GLY A 38 -2.28 11.66 -9.27
N TYR A 39 -2.60 11.79 -10.55
CA TYR A 39 -1.95 12.75 -11.43
C TYR A 39 -2.00 14.20 -10.92
N THR A 40 -3.14 14.64 -10.38
CA THR A 40 -3.28 15.99 -9.83
C THR A 40 -2.38 16.19 -8.61
N LEU A 41 -2.31 15.22 -7.69
CA LEU A 41 -1.44 15.28 -6.53
C LEU A 41 0.04 15.34 -6.96
N GLU A 42 0.46 14.44 -7.84
CA GLU A 42 1.83 14.39 -8.37
C GLU A 42 2.22 15.70 -9.05
N SER A 43 1.33 16.25 -9.89
CA SER A 43 1.55 17.55 -10.56
C SER A 43 1.71 18.69 -9.56
N LEU A 44 0.89 18.73 -8.51
CA LEU A 44 0.98 19.75 -7.47
C LEU A 44 2.25 19.62 -6.63
N LEU A 45 2.73 18.39 -6.45
CA LEU A 45 4.02 18.08 -5.82
C LEU A 45 5.22 18.30 -6.76
N ARG A 46 4.97 18.64 -8.04
CA ARG A 46 5.98 18.80 -9.11
C ARG A 46 6.76 17.50 -9.38
N ILE A 47 6.09 16.37 -9.25
CA ILE A 47 6.64 15.07 -9.62
C ILE A 47 6.43 14.90 -11.13
N PRO A 48 7.49 14.65 -11.91
CA PRO A 48 7.33 14.37 -13.34
C PRO A 48 6.67 13.00 -13.53
N GLU A 49 5.72 12.92 -14.46
CA GLU A 49 5.11 11.62 -14.83
C GLU A 49 6.21 10.70 -15.41
N ASN A 50 6.40 9.56 -14.77
CA ASN A 50 7.39 8.57 -15.20
C ASN A 50 6.90 7.15 -14.86
N ASN A 51 7.49 6.15 -15.51
CA ASN A 51 7.24 4.73 -15.22
C ASN A 51 8.39 4.13 -14.39
N SER A 52 8.99 4.92 -13.50
CA SER A 52 10.08 4.44 -12.66
C SER A 52 9.59 3.37 -11.68
N PRO A 53 10.32 2.28 -11.48
CA PRO A 53 10.04 1.33 -10.42
C PRO A 53 10.42 1.84 -9.03
N VAL A 54 11.07 2.99 -8.96
CA VAL A 54 11.43 3.68 -7.71
C VAL A 54 10.28 4.60 -7.33
N GLY A 55 9.95 4.67 -6.03
CA GLY A 55 8.82 5.46 -5.54
C GLY A 55 8.80 6.92 -6.02
N ASP A 56 7.62 7.48 -6.17
CA ASP A 56 7.34 8.74 -6.86
C ASP A 56 7.97 9.98 -6.21
N PHE A 57 8.04 10.01 -4.89
CA PHE A 57 8.53 11.16 -4.14
C PHE A 57 9.68 10.77 -3.20
N LEU A 58 10.90 11.08 -3.59
CA LEU A 58 12.11 10.79 -2.79
C LEU A 58 12.20 9.32 -2.32
N GLY A 59 11.82 8.39 -3.18
CA GLY A 59 11.82 6.95 -2.90
C GLY A 59 10.55 6.44 -2.19
N MET A 60 9.56 7.29 -1.94
CA MET A 60 8.26 6.90 -1.39
C MET A 60 7.24 6.78 -2.51
N GLU A 61 6.50 5.68 -2.52
CA GLU A 61 5.32 5.48 -3.38
C GLU A 61 4.15 6.29 -2.84
N LEU A 62 3.51 7.11 -3.67
CA LEU A 62 2.33 7.87 -3.31
C LEU A 62 1.06 7.20 -3.83
N LYS A 63 0.06 7.12 -2.99
CA LYS A 63 -1.27 6.61 -3.34
C LYS A 63 -2.34 7.63 -2.97
N ALA A 64 -3.12 8.05 -3.95
CA ALA A 64 -4.25 8.94 -3.74
C ALA A 64 -5.55 8.29 -4.26
N HIS A 65 -6.62 8.45 -3.54
CA HIS A 65 -7.93 7.94 -3.92
C HIS A 65 -9.05 8.90 -3.52
N ARG A 66 -10.20 8.76 -4.16
CA ARG A 66 -11.39 9.54 -3.82
C ARG A 66 -12.00 9.02 -2.53
N CYS A 67 -12.27 9.93 -1.60
CA CYS A 67 -13.04 9.65 -0.41
C CYS A 67 -14.42 10.30 -0.59
N ASP A 68 -15.48 9.53 -0.40
CA ASP A 68 -16.86 10.01 -0.55
C ASP A 68 -17.34 10.67 0.75
N ASP A 69 -16.65 10.44 1.88
CA ASP A 69 -16.95 10.99 3.19
C ASP A 69 -15.66 11.40 3.92
N LEU A 70 -15.58 12.69 4.26
CA LEU A 70 -14.45 13.26 5.02
C LEU A 70 -14.48 12.88 6.50
N SER A 71 -15.58 12.33 7.00
CA SER A 71 -15.71 11.86 8.40
C SER A 71 -14.97 10.55 8.68
N GLY A 72 -14.31 9.98 7.67
CA GLY A 72 -13.49 8.77 7.83
C GLY A 72 -14.25 7.45 7.85
N GLY A 73 -15.58 7.48 7.63
CA GLY A 73 -16.43 6.28 7.70
C GLY A 73 -16.42 5.39 6.46
N GLY A 74 -15.90 5.86 5.35
CA GLY A 74 -15.90 5.14 4.07
C GLY A 74 -14.54 4.58 3.70
N SER A 75 -14.07 3.54 4.38
CA SER A 75 -12.82 2.88 4.04
C SER A 75 -12.95 2.03 2.77
N LYS A 76 -12.71 2.63 1.61
CA LYS A 76 -12.41 1.84 0.41
C LYS A 76 -11.02 1.21 0.60
N ARG A 77 -10.93 -0.11 0.44
CA ARG A 77 -9.64 -0.83 0.51
C ARG A 77 -8.68 -0.25 -0.53
N MET A 78 -7.50 0.10 -0.12
CA MET A 78 -6.44 0.56 -0.99
C MET A 78 -5.41 -0.56 -1.18
N ASN A 79 -5.07 -0.87 -2.43
CA ASN A 79 -4.00 -1.81 -2.73
C ASN A 79 -2.65 -1.10 -2.60
N PHE A 80 -1.85 -1.50 -1.62
CA PHE A 80 -0.50 -0.95 -1.45
C PHE A 80 0.52 -1.67 -2.32
N PHE A 81 0.39 -2.99 -2.45
CA PHE A 81 1.35 -3.83 -3.13
C PHE A 81 0.65 -4.72 -4.16
N LEU A 82 1.20 -4.75 -5.37
CA LEU A 82 0.82 -5.67 -6.45
C LEU A 82 1.94 -6.69 -6.72
N LYS A 83 2.97 -6.71 -5.88
CA LYS A 83 4.09 -7.65 -6.00
C LYS A 83 3.86 -8.85 -5.11
N GLU A 84 4.33 -9.99 -5.57
CA GLU A 84 4.44 -11.18 -4.74
C GLU A 84 5.36 -10.88 -3.54
N PRO A 85 5.03 -11.37 -2.34
CA PRO A 85 5.91 -11.26 -1.18
C PRO A 85 7.27 -11.92 -1.45
N THR A 86 8.32 -11.41 -0.82
CA THR A 86 9.58 -12.12 -0.76
C THR A 86 9.43 -13.28 0.22
N TRP A 87 9.44 -14.49 -0.30
CA TRP A 87 9.28 -15.70 0.49
C TRP A 87 10.60 -16.11 1.14
N THR A 88 10.52 -16.48 2.40
CA THR A 88 11.66 -16.96 3.21
C THR A 88 11.46 -18.36 3.78
N ASP A 89 10.37 -19.03 3.39
CA ASP A 89 9.98 -20.37 3.85
C ASP A 89 10.78 -21.52 3.21
N GLY A 90 11.61 -21.22 2.23
CA GLY A 90 12.40 -22.23 1.49
C GLY A 90 11.59 -23.06 0.50
N LEU A 91 10.29 -22.85 0.40
CA LEU A 91 9.41 -23.60 -0.48
C LEU A 91 9.44 -23.06 -1.91
N SER A 92 9.28 -23.94 -2.89
CA SER A 92 9.01 -23.56 -4.26
C SER A 92 7.57 -23.06 -4.44
N HIS A 93 7.29 -22.38 -5.55
CA HIS A 93 5.92 -21.96 -5.91
C HIS A 93 4.91 -23.12 -5.90
N ARG A 94 5.32 -24.30 -6.38
CA ARG A 94 4.44 -25.48 -6.46
C ARG A 94 4.15 -26.06 -5.07
N GLU A 95 5.05 -25.90 -4.12
CA GLU A 95 4.88 -26.40 -2.76
C GLU A 95 4.07 -25.42 -1.90
N ARG A 96 4.19 -24.11 -2.13
CA ARG A 96 3.43 -23.09 -1.38
C ARG A 96 1.94 -23.20 -1.59
N ILE A 97 1.50 -23.44 -2.83
CA ILE A 97 0.07 -23.51 -3.15
C ILE A 97 -0.64 -24.57 -2.29
N PRO A 98 -0.20 -25.82 -2.22
CA PRO A 98 -0.85 -26.81 -1.36
C PRO A 98 -0.59 -26.59 0.15
N THR A 99 0.54 -25.96 0.52
CA THR A 99 0.89 -25.75 1.93
C THR A 99 0.00 -24.68 2.58
N TYR A 100 -0.20 -23.55 1.89
CA TYR A 100 -0.94 -22.40 2.42
C TYR A 100 -2.30 -22.19 1.77
N GLY A 101 -2.61 -22.98 0.75
CA GLY A 101 -3.84 -22.87 -0.03
C GLY A 101 -4.99 -23.72 0.49
N TYR A 102 -6.00 -23.79 -0.33
CA TYR A 102 -7.24 -24.54 -0.06
C TYR A 102 -7.76 -25.15 -1.37
N VAL A 103 -8.67 -26.10 -1.26
CA VAL A 103 -9.39 -26.64 -2.41
C VAL A 103 -10.59 -25.73 -2.70
N ASP A 104 -10.67 -25.18 -3.91
CA ASP A 104 -11.77 -24.33 -4.35
C ASP A 104 -13.02 -25.17 -4.73
N ASP A 105 -14.14 -24.50 -5.01
CA ASP A 105 -15.41 -25.14 -5.36
C ASP A 105 -15.34 -25.99 -6.65
N ASN A 106 -14.30 -25.84 -7.44
CA ASN A 106 -14.03 -26.63 -8.66
C ASN A 106 -13.04 -27.76 -8.40
N GLY A 107 -12.68 -28.03 -7.16
CA GLY A 107 -11.74 -29.08 -6.77
C GLY A 107 -10.27 -28.76 -7.08
N ARG A 108 -9.93 -27.51 -7.37
CA ARG A 108 -8.55 -27.07 -7.65
C ARG A 108 -7.88 -26.55 -6.40
N VAL A 109 -6.61 -26.83 -6.23
CA VAL A 109 -5.82 -26.22 -5.16
C VAL A 109 -5.49 -24.79 -5.55
N ALA A 110 -5.92 -23.84 -4.75
CA ALA A 110 -5.76 -22.40 -4.98
C ALA A 110 -5.17 -21.71 -3.74
N LEU A 111 -4.41 -20.67 -3.94
CA LEU A 111 -3.91 -19.77 -2.89
C LEU A 111 -4.39 -18.35 -3.20
N TYR A 112 -5.64 -18.07 -2.83
CA TYR A 112 -6.23 -16.75 -2.94
C TYR A 112 -6.93 -16.42 -1.64
N SER A 113 -6.33 -15.55 -0.84
CA SER A 113 -6.81 -15.26 0.50
C SER A 113 -6.63 -13.80 0.86
N THR A 114 -7.61 -13.22 1.55
CA THR A 114 -7.46 -11.93 2.19
C THR A 114 -6.70 -12.11 3.49
N VAL A 115 -5.60 -11.39 3.65
CA VAL A 115 -4.77 -11.41 4.86
C VAL A 115 -4.85 -10.05 5.53
N THR A 116 -5.16 -10.04 6.82
CA THR A 116 -5.28 -8.84 7.66
C THR A 116 -4.40 -8.99 8.90
N SER A 117 -4.45 -8.03 9.83
CA SER A 117 -3.77 -8.16 11.13
C SER A 117 -4.36 -9.26 12.02
N THR A 118 -5.58 -9.71 11.72
CA THR A 118 -6.21 -10.85 12.38
C THR A 118 -5.98 -12.09 11.53
N GLU A 119 -5.67 -13.20 12.18
CA GLU A 119 -5.49 -14.49 11.54
C GLU A 119 -6.76 -14.92 10.81
N ASN A 120 -6.61 -15.37 9.58
CA ASN A 120 -7.73 -15.88 8.78
C ASN A 120 -7.91 -17.39 8.94
N SER A 121 -8.91 -17.96 8.26
CA SER A 121 -9.22 -19.41 8.32
C SER A 121 -8.09 -20.32 7.81
N HIS A 122 -7.07 -19.78 7.18
CA HIS A 122 -5.91 -20.51 6.67
C HIS A 122 -4.65 -20.28 7.53
N GLY A 123 -4.79 -19.71 8.73
CA GLY A 123 -3.67 -19.43 9.62
C GLY A 123 -2.83 -18.23 9.22
N LEU A 124 -3.21 -17.44 8.20
CA LEU A 124 -2.42 -16.34 7.69
C LEU A 124 -2.83 -15.01 8.32
N ARG A 125 -1.86 -14.21 8.73
CA ARG A 125 -2.04 -12.83 9.22
C ARG A 125 -0.91 -11.92 8.79
N LEU A 126 -1.16 -10.61 8.78
CA LEU A 126 -0.13 -9.58 8.59
C LEU A 126 0.45 -9.16 9.94
N ALA A 127 1.75 -8.99 10.00
CA ALA A 127 2.47 -8.37 11.10
C ALA A 127 3.32 -7.21 10.59
N VAL A 128 3.42 -6.14 11.38
CA VAL A 128 4.30 -5.01 11.09
C VAL A 128 5.56 -5.16 11.92
N ASN A 129 6.68 -5.31 11.24
CA ASN A 129 8.00 -5.29 11.85
C ASN A 129 8.54 -3.86 11.78
N SER A 130 8.35 -3.11 12.87
CA SER A 130 8.78 -1.71 12.94
C SER A 130 10.31 -1.54 13.03
N HIS A 131 11.05 -2.59 13.39
CA HIS A 131 12.51 -2.54 13.44
C HIS A 131 13.11 -2.56 12.03
N ASP A 132 12.57 -3.43 11.17
CA ASP A 132 13.05 -3.64 9.81
C ASP A 132 12.21 -2.87 8.77
N GLU A 133 11.24 -2.07 9.23
CA GLU A 133 10.34 -1.24 8.41
C GLU A 133 9.64 -2.05 7.30
N ARG A 134 9.17 -3.25 7.63
CA ARG A 134 8.50 -4.15 6.68
C ARG A 134 7.19 -4.71 7.21
N VAL A 135 6.35 -5.15 6.28
CA VAL A 135 5.15 -5.93 6.57
C VAL A 135 5.43 -7.38 6.25
N GLU A 136 5.13 -8.26 7.18
CA GLU A 136 5.35 -9.70 7.09
C GLU A 136 4.04 -10.44 7.02
N ILE A 137 3.99 -11.52 6.21
CA ILE A 137 2.92 -12.50 6.26
C ILE A 137 3.38 -13.61 7.20
N MET A 138 2.62 -13.80 8.27
CA MET A 138 2.84 -14.84 9.27
C MET A 138 1.88 -16.00 9.02
N TYR A 139 2.38 -17.21 9.28
CA TYR A 139 1.64 -18.46 9.23
C TYR A 139 1.82 -19.21 10.55
#